data_53fdb1e3723aeb40b02a76208857eee1
#
_entry.id   53fdb1e3723aeb40b02a76208857eee1
#
_cell.length_a   1.000
_cell.length_b   1.000
_cell.length_c   1.000
_cell.angle_alpha   90.00
_cell.angle_beta   90.00
_cell.angle_gamma   90.00
#
_symmetry.space_group_name_H-M   'P 1'
#
loop_
_entity.id
_entity.type
_entity.pdbx_description
1 polymer ?
#
loop_
_entity_poly.entity_id
_entity_poly.type
_entity_poly.pdbx_seq_one_letter_code
_entity_poly.pdbx_strand_id
1 'polypeptide(L)' 'IMKKGFTVTFKEDKMVKGVKELQEKDTITVKYKDGEISAEVKDIRLLDEGEI' A
#
# COMPACT_ATOMS: atom_id res chain seq x y z
N ILE A 1 10.09 -15.19 8.57
CA ILE A 1 9.63 -15.64 7.73
C ILE A 1 9.29 -14.88 6.58
N MET A 2 9.08 -13.71 6.54
CA MET A 2 8.90 -13.02 5.50
C MET A 2 10.01 -12.78 4.83
N LYS A 3 10.33 -13.19 3.87
CA LYS A 3 11.48 -13.02 3.28
C LYS A 3 11.43 -12.17 2.19
N LYS A 4 11.36 -12.52 1.03
CA LYS A 4 11.49 -11.65 -0.03
C LYS A 4 10.22 -11.10 -0.40
N GLY A 5 10.11 -10.06 -1.06
CA GLY A 5 8.89 -9.48 -1.49
C GLY A 5 8.09 -8.82 -0.41
N PHE A 6 8.64 -8.69 0.76
CA PHE A 6 7.89 -8.09 1.84
C PHE A 6 7.94 -6.59 1.75
N THR A 7 6.78 -5.95 1.75
CA THR A 7 6.73 -4.51 1.76
C THR A 7 5.63 -4.08 2.72
N VAL A 8 5.74 -2.87 3.22
CA VAL A 8 4.74 -2.33 4.11
C VAL A 8 4.40 -0.94 3.61
N THR A 9 3.13 -0.61 3.54
CA THR A 9 2.68 0.67 3.07
C THR A 9 2.16 1.50 4.22
N PHE A 10 2.55 2.76 4.24
CA PHE A 10 2.11 3.68 5.27
C PHE A 10 1.46 4.90 4.64
N LYS A 11 0.52 5.50 5.35
CA LYS A 11 -0.09 6.73 4.95
C LYS A 11 -0.15 7.58 6.19
N GLU A 12 0.51 8.74 6.19
CA GLU A 12 0.49 9.64 7.33
C GLU A 12 0.91 8.91 8.60
N ASP A 13 1.96 8.13 8.48
CA ASP A 13 2.53 7.42 9.62
C ASP A 13 1.65 6.29 10.13
N LYS A 14 0.62 5.92 9.41
CA LYS A 14 -0.21 4.80 9.81
C LYS A 14 -0.07 3.70 8.81
N MET A 15 0.02 2.47 9.29
CA MET A 15 0.15 1.36 8.39
C MET A 15 -1.16 1.14 7.65
N VAL A 16 -1.09 0.97 6.36
CA VAL A 16 -2.26 0.77 5.53
C VAL A 16 -2.47 -0.72 5.38
N LYS A 17 -3.64 -1.20 5.75
CA LYS A 17 -3.91 -2.61 5.66
C LYS A 17 -4.73 -2.99 4.45
N GLY A 18 -5.35 -2.05 3.82
CA GLY A 18 -6.13 -2.36 2.63
C GLY A 18 -6.37 -1.13 1.83
N VAL A 19 -6.79 -1.30 0.58
CA VAL A 19 -6.97 -0.17 -0.30
C VAL A 19 -8.12 0.71 0.12
N LYS A 20 -9.02 0.22 0.94
CA LYS A 20 -10.13 1.05 1.36
C LYS A 20 -9.68 2.19 2.24
N GLU A 21 -8.47 2.12 2.76
CA GLU A 21 -7.96 3.19 3.58
C GLU A 21 -7.31 4.27 2.73
N LEU A 22 -7.27 4.10 1.43
CA LEU A 22 -6.61 5.04 0.55
C LEU A 22 -7.61 5.71 -0.37
N GLN A 23 -7.23 6.87 -0.87
CA GLN A 23 -8.04 7.59 -1.84
C GLN A 23 -7.12 8.04 -2.94
N GLU A 24 -7.68 8.40 -4.07
CA GLU A 24 -6.87 8.87 -5.17
C GLU A 24 -6.18 10.14 -4.75
N LYS A 25 -4.97 10.29 -5.19
CA LYS A 25 -4.13 11.45 -4.90
C LYS A 25 -3.54 11.47 -3.50
N ASP A 26 -3.76 10.42 -2.72
CA ASP A 26 -3.09 10.34 -1.44
C ASP A 26 -1.62 10.04 -1.67
N THR A 27 -0.78 10.55 -0.82
CA THR A 27 0.64 10.23 -0.88
C THR A 27 0.91 9.13 0.12
N ILE A 28 1.58 8.09 -0.32
CA ILE A 28 1.86 6.97 0.56
C ILE A 28 3.35 6.71 0.56
N THR A 29 3.80 5.97 1.54
CA THR A 29 5.19 5.56 1.62
C THR A 29 5.20 4.04 1.64
N VAL A 30 6.01 3.45 0.77
CA VAL A 30 6.11 2.00 0.72
C VAL A 30 7.52 1.66 1.18
N LYS A 31 7.63 0.83 2.20
CA LYS A 31 8.92 0.48 2.74
C LYS A 31 9.31 -0.92 2.32
N TYR A 32 10.55 -1.02 1.89
CA TYR A 32 11.11 -2.29 1.50
C TYR A 32 12.23 -2.59 2.48
N LYS A 33 12.79 -3.77 2.44
CA LYS A 33 13.82 -4.09 3.40
C LYS A 33 15.08 -3.27 3.18
N ASP A 34 15.29 -2.74 2.00
CA ASP A 34 16.50 -1.94 1.76
C ASP A 34 16.22 -0.47 1.59
N GLY A 35 15.03 -0.01 1.83
CA GLY A 35 14.74 1.41 1.69
C GLY A 35 13.26 1.66 1.56
N GLU A 36 12.90 2.87 1.16
CA GLU A 36 11.50 3.19 1.03
C GLU A 36 11.30 4.15 -0.13
N ILE A 37 10.09 4.23 -0.62
CA ILE A 37 9.76 5.16 -1.68
C ILE A 37 8.50 5.88 -1.29
N SER A 38 8.29 7.05 -1.88
CA SER A 38 7.05 7.76 -1.73
C SER A 38 6.34 7.71 -3.06
N ALA A 39 5.05 7.56 -3.04
CA ALA A 39 4.28 7.45 -4.27
C ALA A 39 2.93 8.09 -4.07
N GLU A 40 2.28 8.41 -5.17
CA GLU A 40 0.97 8.99 -5.12
C GLU A 40 -0.02 7.98 -5.69
N VAL A 41 -1.15 7.84 -5.05
CA VAL A 41 -2.17 6.91 -5.50
C VAL A 41 -2.87 7.52 -6.70
N LYS A 42 -2.81 6.87 -7.84
CA LYS A 42 -3.45 7.39 -9.01
C LYS A 42 -4.76 6.73 -9.29
N ASP A 43 -4.92 5.49 -8.88
CA ASP A 43 -6.10 4.76 -9.28
C ASP A 43 -6.32 3.69 -8.24
N ILE A 44 -7.55 3.42 -7.90
CA ILE A 44 -7.87 2.41 -6.92
C ILE A 44 -8.88 1.46 -7.53
N ARG A 45 -8.61 0.18 -7.42
CA ARG A 45 -9.52 -0.82 -7.89
C ARG A 45 -9.72 -1.82 -6.80
N LEU A 46 -10.95 -2.04 -6.43
CA LEU A 46 -11.24 -2.98 -5.38
C LEU A 46 -11.50 -4.33 -6.00
N LEU A 47 -10.99 -5.35 -5.36
CA LEU A 47 -11.22 -6.68 -5.84
C LEU A 47 -12.52 -7.17 -5.27
N ASP A 48 -13.27 -7.89 -6.10
CA ASP A 48 -14.53 -8.40 -5.66
C ASP A 48 -14.26 -9.79 -5.13
N GLU A 49 -14.45 -9.98 -3.85
CA GLU A 49 -14.14 -11.25 -3.30
C GLU A 49 -14.90 -12.37 -3.91
N GLY A 50 -16.04 -12.13 -4.41
CA GLY A 50 -16.79 -13.18 -4.99
C GLY A 50 -16.20 -13.69 -6.25
N GLU A 51 -15.27 -12.97 -6.80
CA GLU A 51 -14.67 -13.42 -7.99
C GLU A 51 -13.57 -14.32 -7.78
N ILE A 52 -13.14 -14.50 -6.65
CA ILE A 52 -12.06 -15.37 -6.40
C ILE A 52 -12.55 -16.70 -6.01
#